data_121673936b541f39cacf0d732b79044d
#
_entry.id   121673936b541f39cacf0d732b79044d
#
_cell.length_a   1.000
_cell.length_b   1.000
_cell.length_c   1.000
_cell.angle_alpha   90.00
_cell.angle_beta   90.00
_cell.angle_gamma   90.00
#
_symmetry.space_group_name_H-M   'P 1'
#
loop_
_entity.id
_entity.type
_entity.pdbx_description
1 polymer ?
#
loop_
_entity_poly.entity_id
_entity_poly.type
_entity_poly.pdbx_seq_one_letter_code
_entity_poly.pdbx_strand_id
1 'polypeptide(L)'
;MPACRVTPRTTIDGSIAAQELAKLHCKFAVRGAGHMWWAGAANEPGGVTLDSSSFTHVTVSADRNITSAGGGSRWGAIYSKLDPMNLTVVGGRVFDVGIGGLTLGGKSSVAGREVY
;
A
#
# COMPACT_ATOMS: atom_id res chain seq x y z
N MET A 1 15.95 -13.73 1.83
CA MET A 1 14.55 -14.17 1.90
C MET A 1 14.06 -13.95 3.33
N PRO A 2 12.82 -13.50 3.55
CA PRO A 2 12.23 -13.48 4.89
C PRO A 2 12.08 -14.92 5.41
N ALA A 3 12.12 -15.09 6.73
CA ALA A 3 11.86 -16.39 7.36
C ALA A 3 10.36 -16.75 7.27
N CYS A 4 9.50 -15.72 7.31
CA CYS A 4 8.05 -15.89 7.27
C CYS A 4 7.39 -14.71 6.56
N ARG A 5 6.24 -14.96 5.92
CA ARG A 5 5.36 -13.94 5.38
C ARG A 5 3.97 -14.07 5.99
N VAL A 6 3.46 -12.97 6.51
CA VAL A 6 2.10 -12.86 7.05
C VAL A 6 1.31 -11.95 6.13
N THR A 7 0.16 -12.42 5.67
CA THR A 7 -0.74 -11.66 4.78
C THR A 7 -2.06 -11.42 5.53
N PRO A 8 -2.17 -10.33 6.30
CA PRO A 8 -3.38 -10.01 7.04
C PRO A 8 -4.53 -9.70 6.07
N ARG A 9 -5.73 -10.13 6.42
CA ARG A 9 -6.94 -9.89 5.60
C ARG A 9 -7.78 -8.74 6.12
N THR A 10 -7.61 -8.39 7.38
CA THR A 10 -8.30 -7.28 8.03
C THR A 10 -7.30 -6.37 8.74
N THR A 11 -7.70 -5.15 9.04
CA THR A 11 -6.92 -4.22 9.87
C THR A 11 -6.65 -4.79 11.26
N ILE A 12 -7.57 -5.58 11.79
CA ILE A 12 -7.42 -6.26 13.08
C ILE A 12 -6.30 -7.30 13.00
N ASP A 13 -6.29 -8.15 11.96
CA ASP A 13 -5.21 -9.13 11.74
C ASP A 13 -3.85 -8.44 11.65
N GLY A 14 -3.78 -7.32 10.89
CA GLY A 14 -2.57 -6.53 10.76
C GLY A 14 -2.09 -5.94 12.08
N SER A 15 -3.02 -5.43 12.89
CA SER A 15 -2.72 -4.89 14.21
C SER A 15 -2.20 -5.97 15.16
N ILE A 16 -2.86 -7.13 15.21
CA ILE A 16 -2.43 -8.26 16.05
C ILE A 16 -1.03 -8.72 15.62
N ALA A 17 -0.82 -8.93 14.31
CA ALA A 17 0.49 -9.36 13.81
C ALA A 17 1.60 -8.36 14.17
N ALA A 18 1.37 -7.06 13.98
CA ALA A 18 2.35 -6.04 14.33
C ALA A 18 2.63 -5.98 15.84
N GLN A 19 1.61 -6.12 16.68
CA GLN A 19 1.77 -6.15 18.13
C GLN A 19 2.58 -7.36 18.60
N GLU A 20 2.29 -8.55 18.08
CA GLU A 20 3.02 -9.76 18.46
C GLU A 20 4.48 -9.71 18.00
N LEU A 21 4.74 -9.22 16.80
CA LEU A 21 6.11 -9.01 16.31
C LEU A 21 6.89 -8.01 17.18
N ALA A 22 6.24 -6.93 17.59
CA ALA A 22 6.84 -5.93 18.47
C ALA A 22 7.14 -6.51 19.87
N LYS A 23 6.20 -7.23 20.47
CA LYS A 23 6.38 -7.88 21.77
C LYS A 23 7.54 -8.90 21.78
N LEU A 24 7.67 -9.62 20.70
CA LEU A 24 8.73 -10.63 20.53
C LEU A 24 10.06 -10.04 20.02
N HIS A 25 10.14 -8.72 19.85
CA HIS A 25 11.29 -8.02 19.27
C HIS A 25 11.73 -8.61 17.91
N CYS A 26 10.77 -9.16 17.15
CA CYS A 26 11.05 -9.70 15.83
C CYS A 26 11.22 -8.56 14.81
N LYS A 27 12.28 -8.63 14.02
CA LYS A 27 12.44 -7.70 12.89
C LYS A 27 11.41 -8.01 11.83
N PHE A 28 10.77 -6.97 11.30
CA PHE A 28 9.81 -7.11 10.21
C PHE A 28 9.85 -5.93 9.24
N ALA A 29 9.42 -6.19 8.02
CA ALA A 29 9.18 -5.16 7.01
C ALA A 29 7.71 -5.21 6.58
N VAL A 30 7.16 -4.05 6.24
CA VAL A 30 5.82 -3.93 5.67
C VAL A 30 5.95 -3.83 4.15
N ARG A 31 5.30 -4.74 3.45
CA ARG A 31 5.30 -4.79 1.99
C ARG A 31 3.96 -4.31 1.45
N GLY A 32 3.98 -3.24 0.64
CA GLY A 32 2.88 -2.86 -0.25
C GLY A 32 2.99 -3.63 -1.57
N ALA A 33 3.20 -2.95 -2.69
CA ALA A 33 3.47 -3.60 -3.97
C ALA A 33 4.92 -4.10 -4.15
N GLY A 34 5.81 -3.77 -3.21
CA GLY A 34 7.21 -4.21 -3.26
C GLY A 34 8.06 -3.50 -4.32
N HIS A 35 7.73 -2.28 -4.67
CA HIS A 35 8.39 -1.53 -5.76
C HIS A 35 9.67 -0.78 -5.35
N MET A 36 10.06 -0.84 -4.08
CA MET A 36 11.28 -0.19 -3.59
C MET A 36 12.54 -0.89 -4.15
N TRP A 37 13.54 -0.11 -4.51
CA TRP A 37 14.70 -0.58 -5.29
C TRP A 37 15.78 -1.25 -4.45
N TRP A 38 15.93 -0.85 -3.18
CA TRP A 38 16.99 -1.41 -2.35
C TRP A 38 16.52 -2.64 -1.58
N ALA A 39 17.45 -3.54 -1.38
CA ALA A 39 17.23 -4.77 -0.63
C ALA A 39 16.81 -4.45 0.82
N GLY A 40 15.88 -5.24 1.35
CA GLY A 40 15.40 -5.10 2.72
C GLY A 40 14.23 -4.12 2.91
N ALA A 41 13.96 -3.20 1.98
CA ALA A 41 12.91 -2.20 2.15
C ALA A 41 11.49 -2.78 2.23
N ALA A 42 11.24 -3.89 1.55
CA ALA A 42 9.93 -4.55 1.51
C ALA A 42 9.98 -6.00 2.00
N ASN A 43 11.13 -6.47 2.45
CA ASN A 43 11.34 -7.80 3.01
C ASN A 43 12.48 -7.74 4.03
N GLU A 44 12.26 -8.28 5.22
CA GLU A 44 13.32 -8.40 6.23
C GLU A 44 14.03 -9.77 6.07
N PRO A 45 15.32 -9.80 5.73
CA PRO A 45 16.07 -11.04 5.67
C PRO A 45 16.13 -11.73 7.02
N GLY A 46 15.67 -12.99 7.08
CA GLY A 46 15.60 -13.76 8.34
C GLY A 46 14.50 -13.31 9.31
N GLY A 47 13.78 -12.24 9.00
CA GLY A 47 12.65 -11.74 9.78
C GLY A 47 11.31 -12.05 9.15
N VAL A 48 10.30 -11.22 9.43
CA VAL A 48 8.93 -11.36 8.95
C VAL A 48 8.59 -10.29 7.92
N THR A 49 7.91 -10.67 6.85
CA THR A 49 7.28 -9.71 5.92
C THR A 49 5.77 -9.66 6.20
N LEU A 50 5.27 -8.49 6.59
CA LEU A 50 3.85 -8.18 6.62
C LEU A 50 3.42 -7.72 5.22
N ASP A 51 2.72 -8.59 4.50
CA ASP A 51 2.30 -8.34 3.12
C ASP A 51 0.89 -7.79 3.08
N SER A 52 0.74 -6.53 2.67
CA SER A 52 -0.55 -5.84 2.61
C SER A 52 -1.34 -6.14 1.33
N SER A 53 -0.94 -7.12 0.53
CA SER A 53 -1.58 -7.43 -0.76
C SER A 53 -3.07 -7.80 -0.69
N SER A 54 -3.59 -8.11 0.49
CA SER A 54 -5.03 -8.32 0.71
C SER A 54 -5.85 -7.03 0.85
N PHE A 55 -5.20 -5.89 1.11
CA PHE A 55 -5.87 -4.59 1.27
C PHE A 55 -6.01 -3.87 -0.07
N THR A 56 -6.87 -4.38 -0.95
CA THR A 56 -6.98 -3.91 -2.35
C THR A 56 -8.31 -3.22 -2.66
N HIS A 57 -9.13 -2.91 -1.66
CA HIS A 57 -10.40 -2.23 -1.88
C HIS A 57 -10.19 -0.82 -2.45
N VAL A 58 -11.05 -0.43 -3.38
CA VAL A 58 -11.14 0.94 -3.90
C VAL A 58 -12.60 1.34 -3.92
N THR A 59 -12.94 2.39 -3.18
CA THR A 59 -14.31 2.92 -3.07
C THR A 59 -14.33 4.40 -3.33
N VAL A 60 -15.43 4.90 -3.89
CA VAL A 60 -15.68 6.31 -4.14
C VAL A 60 -16.87 6.73 -3.30
N SER A 61 -16.78 7.86 -2.62
CA SER A 61 -17.88 8.42 -1.82
C SER A 61 -19.09 8.75 -2.70
N ALA A 62 -20.27 8.81 -2.10
CA ALA A 62 -21.52 9.08 -2.81
C ALA A 62 -21.53 10.47 -3.50
N ASP A 63 -20.88 11.44 -2.91
CA ASP A 63 -20.69 12.80 -3.45
C ASP A 63 -19.55 12.89 -4.48
N ARG A 64 -18.85 11.78 -4.74
CA ARG A 64 -17.74 11.63 -5.70
C ARG A 64 -16.51 12.51 -5.43
N ASN A 65 -16.35 13.01 -4.21
CA ASN A 65 -15.25 13.88 -3.83
C ASN A 65 -14.07 13.15 -3.18
N ILE A 66 -14.30 11.94 -2.67
CA ILE A 66 -13.29 11.17 -1.95
C ILE A 66 -13.17 9.78 -2.56
N THR A 67 -11.93 9.38 -2.85
CA THR A 67 -11.58 8.00 -3.18
C THR A 67 -10.80 7.39 -2.02
N SER A 68 -11.30 6.29 -1.48
CA SER A 68 -10.63 5.51 -0.44
C SER A 68 -10.05 4.24 -1.05
N ALA A 69 -8.81 3.92 -0.71
CA ALA A 69 -8.17 2.72 -1.21
C ALA A 69 -7.33 2.04 -0.14
N GLY A 70 -7.28 0.72 -0.17
CA GLY A 70 -6.45 -0.07 0.74
C GLY A 70 -4.97 0.05 0.40
N GLY A 71 -4.10 0.04 1.42
CA GLY A 71 -2.66 0.27 1.27
C GLY A 71 -1.91 -0.76 0.41
N GLY A 72 -2.53 -1.91 0.12
CA GLY A 72 -2.02 -2.92 -0.81
C GLY A 72 -2.44 -2.71 -2.25
N SER A 73 -3.31 -1.72 -2.54
CA SER A 73 -3.74 -1.40 -3.90
C SER A 73 -2.59 -0.84 -4.72
N ARG A 74 -2.71 -0.98 -6.03
CA ARG A 74 -1.82 -0.37 -7.02
C ARG A 74 -2.53 0.79 -7.71
N TRP A 75 -1.78 1.76 -8.20
CA TRP A 75 -2.35 2.93 -8.89
C TRP A 75 -3.23 2.54 -10.07
N GLY A 76 -2.85 1.51 -10.81
CA GLY A 76 -3.66 1.01 -11.91
C GLY A 76 -5.07 0.56 -11.51
N ALA A 77 -5.21 -0.09 -10.36
CA ALA A 77 -6.53 -0.50 -9.87
C ALA A 77 -7.42 0.72 -9.53
N ILE A 78 -6.81 1.80 -9.01
CA ILE A 78 -7.52 3.04 -8.74
C ILE A 78 -8.00 3.68 -10.03
N TYR A 79 -7.12 3.84 -11.01
CA TYR A 79 -7.47 4.45 -12.30
C TYR A 79 -8.53 3.63 -13.04
N SER A 80 -8.38 2.30 -13.09
CA SER A 80 -9.40 1.42 -13.69
C SER A 80 -10.78 1.53 -13.04
N LYS A 81 -10.84 1.92 -11.76
CA LYS A 81 -12.10 2.18 -11.07
C LYS A 81 -12.67 3.56 -11.37
N LEU A 82 -11.82 4.57 -11.50
CA LEU A 82 -12.21 5.98 -11.66
C LEU A 82 -12.51 6.36 -13.11
N ASP A 83 -11.76 5.83 -14.07
CA ASP A 83 -11.91 6.17 -15.50
C ASP A 83 -13.34 5.97 -16.02
N PRO A 84 -14.04 4.84 -15.78
CA PRO A 84 -15.42 4.66 -16.20
C PRO A 84 -16.40 5.65 -15.57
N MET A 85 -16.01 6.25 -14.43
CA MET A 85 -16.81 7.25 -13.71
C MET A 85 -16.49 8.68 -14.16
N ASN A 86 -15.58 8.86 -15.11
CA ASN A 86 -15.03 10.14 -15.54
C ASN A 86 -14.48 10.94 -14.34
N LEU A 87 -13.73 10.25 -13.48
CA LEU A 87 -13.06 10.81 -12.30
C LEU A 87 -11.56 10.57 -12.39
N THR A 88 -10.81 11.44 -11.75
CA THR A 88 -9.37 11.28 -11.60
C THR A 88 -8.92 11.57 -10.17
N VAL A 89 -7.73 11.11 -9.83
CA VAL A 89 -7.09 11.36 -8.54
C VAL A 89 -5.62 11.67 -8.79
N VAL A 90 -5.09 12.54 -7.97
CA VAL A 90 -3.65 12.81 -7.98
C VAL A 90 -2.90 11.60 -7.45
N GLY A 91 -2.02 11.03 -8.27
CA GLY A 91 -1.35 9.76 -7.90
C GLY A 91 -0.15 9.42 -8.77
N GLY A 92 0.33 8.19 -8.62
CA GLY A 92 1.50 7.69 -9.34
C GLY A 92 1.25 7.47 -10.82
N ARG A 93 2.31 7.63 -11.62
CA ARG A 93 2.27 7.48 -13.10
C ARG A 93 2.41 6.03 -13.56
N VAL A 94 2.92 5.17 -12.70
CA VAL A 94 3.24 3.78 -13.05
C VAL A 94 2.16 2.87 -12.49
N PHE A 95 1.53 2.10 -13.35
CA PHE A 95 0.37 1.25 -13.07
C PHE A 95 0.61 0.27 -11.91
N ASP A 96 1.78 -0.35 -11.87
CA ASP A 96 2.10 -1.39 -10.91
C ASP A 96 2.64 -0.89 -9.56
N VAL A 97 2.87 0.41 -9.41
CA VAL A 97 3.34 0.99 -8.14
C VAL A 97 2.24 0.94 -7.09
N GLY A 98 2.59 0.50 -5.88
CA GLY A 98 1.68 0.48 -4.74
C GLY A 98 1.39 1.87 -4.20
N ILE A 99 0.15 2.11 -3.80
CA ILE A 99 -0.27 3.41 -3.27
C ILE A 99 0.36 3.69 -1.91
N GLY A 100 0.44 2.70 -1.02
CA GLY A 100 0.92 2.90 0.35
C GLY A 100 2.34 3.43 0.39
N GLY A 101 3.27 2.75 -0.28
CA GLY A 101 4.68 3.17 -0.30
C GLY A 101 4.89 4.50 -1.02
N LEU A 102 4.21 4.74 -2.14
CA LEU A 102 4.35 5.99 -2.89
C LEU A 102 3.81 7.18 -2.09
N THR A 103 2.65 7.05 -1.47
CA THR A 103 2.01 8.11 -0.68
C THR A 103 2.86 8.46 0.53
N LEU A 104 3.32 7.46 1.29
CA LEU A 104 4.18 7.68 2.45
C LEU A 104 5.58 8.19 2.06
N GLY A 105 6.05 7.86 0.86
CA GLY A 105 7.32 8.35 0.32
C GLY A 105 7.27 9.79 -0.19
N GLY A 106 6.12 10.45 -0.18
CA GLY A 106 5.97 11.86 -0.58
C GLY A 106 6.28 12.13 -2.05
N LYS A 107 6.11 11.15 -2.93
CA LYS A 107 6.36 11.32 -4.36
C LYS A 107 5.33 12.24 -5.01
N SER A 108 5.80 13.23 -5.75
CA SER A 108 4.92 14.15 -6.51
C SER A 108 4.16 13.43 -7.63
N SER A 109 2.94 13.86 -7.84
CA SER A 109 2.07 13.38 -8.90
C SER A 109 2.27 14.14 -10.22
N VAL A 110 1.85 13.52 -11.32
CA VAL A 110 1.83 14.14 -12.67
C VAL A 110 0.90 15.34 -12.75
N ALA A 111 -0.09 15.44 -11.91
CA ALA A 111 -1.04 16.55 -11.93
C ALA A 111 -0.46 17.89 -11.44
N GLY A 112 0.85 17.93 -11.17
CA GLY A 112 1.64 19.17 -11.09
C GLY A 112 1.24 20.17 -10.01
N ARG A 113 0.48 19.79 -8.99
CA ARG A 113 0.21 20.62 -7.83
C ARG A 113 0.32 19.80 -6.56
N GLU A 114 0.94 20.43 -5.57
CA GLU A 114 1.27 19.89 -4.27
C GLU A 114 0.10 19.14 -3.63
N VAL A 115 0.34 17.91 -3.24
CA VAL A 115 -0.57 17.16 -2.37
C VAL A 115 0.05 17.23 -0.98
N TYR A 116 -0.63 17.90 -0.10
CA TYR A 116 -0.31 17.94 1.31
C TYR A 116 -0.80 16.66 1.97
#